data_917b7dff2b38b71fd7e306ceb1bd150a
#
_entry.id   917b7dff2b38b71fd7e306ceb1bd150a
#
_cell.length_a   1.000
_cell.length_b   1.000
_cell.length_c   1.000
_cell.angle_alpha   90.00
_cell.angle_beta   90.00
_cell.angle_gamma   90.00
#
_symmetry.space_group_name_H-M   'P 1'
#
loop_
_entity.id
_entity.type
_entity.pdbx_description
1 polymer ?
#
loop_
_entity_poly.entity_id
_entity_poly.type
_entity_poly.pdbx_seq_one_letter_code
_entity_poly.pdbx_strand_id
1 'polypeptide(L)'
;MENSENLSTETWSKVLSEALPYFKQWCGKVVVVKYGGNAMLNEELKQAVMEDIVLLSTIGIKVVLVHGGGPEINKMLEKVGKESKFVDGLRYTDEETMEVVQMVLTGKLNKDIVCILLQKGGKAVGLSGVDSGLLRAVKTTKDLGFVGEVTPVHPEILISLLDKGFIPVVSTVALGEQGDDSRYNINADTAAAKIAVALKAEKFVQLTNVPGVLRNIDDPSTLIKRIEKTALGSLKATGIIAGGMIPKIDCCMTALEGGVPRTHIIDGRVPHSLLIEMFSDRGIGTMIY
;
A
#
# COMPACT_ATOMS: atom_id res chain seq x y z
N MET A 1 -23.63 13.70 2.46
CA MET A 1 -23.66 14.75 3.52
C MET A 1 -24.79 14.56 4.54
N GLU A 2 -25.28 13.34 4.74
CA GLU A 2 -26.47 13.09 5.59
C GLU A 2 -26.20 12.71 7.06
N ASN A 3 -24.93 12.58 7.50
CA ASN A 3 -24.60 12.15 8.88
C ASN A 3 -23.83 13.16 9.74
N SER A 4 -23.62 14.39 9.28
CA SER A 4 -22.94 15.42 10.08
C SER A 4 -23.84 16.16 11.06
N GLU A 5 -25.16 16.00 10.94
CA GLU A 5 -26.14 16.75 11.74
C GLU A 5 -26.31 16.26 13.19
N ASN A 6 -25.71 15.13 13.58
CA ASN A 6 -25.95 14.51 14.90
C ASN A 6 -24.82 14.65 15.93
N LEU A 7 -23.70 15.29 15.60
CA LEU A 7 -22.65 15.53 16.58
C LEU A 7 -22.79 16.93 17.18
N SER A 8 -22.75 17.03 18.52
CA SER A 8 -22.76 18.32 19.20
C SER A 8 -21.51 19.14 18.85
N THR A 9 -21.63 20.48 18.88
CA THR A 9 -20.51 21.41 18.69
C THR A 9 -19.33 21.08 19.64
N GLU A 10 -19.63 20.66 20.86
CA GLU A 10 -18.64 20.23 21.84
C GLU A 10 -17.89 18.98 21.38
N THR A 11 -18.60 18.00 20.83
CA THR A 11 -17.98 16.76 20.28
C THR A 11 -17.06 17.08 19.11
N TRP A 12 -17.49 17.94 18.18
CA TRP A 12 -16.67 18.39 17.06
C TRP A 12 -15.40 19.11 17.52
N SER A 13 -15.54 20.06 18.45
CA SER A 13 -14.42 20.80 19.01
C SER A 13 -13.40 19.86 19.68
N LYS A 14 -13.88 18.88 20.44
CA LYS A 14 -13.04 17.87 21.10
C LYS A 14 -12.28 17.02 20.09
N VAL A 15 -12.96 16.44 19.08
CA VAL A 15 -12.33 15.61 18.04
C VAL A 15 -11.21 16.37 17.33
N LEU A 16 -11.48 17.61 16.89
CA LEU A 16 -10.48 18.43 16.20
C LEU A 16 -9.29 18.79 17.10
N SER A 17 -9.55 19.09 18.38
CA SER A 17 -8.49 19.40 19.35
C SER A 17 -7.63 18.19 19.65
N GLU A 18 -8.21 17.00 19.77
CA GLU A 18 -7.51 15.73 19.99
C GLU A 18 -6.65 15.32 18.78
N ALA A 19 -7.04 15.69 17.55
CA ALA A 19 -6.28 15.41 16.34
C ALA A 19 -5.03 16.30 16.16
N LEU A 20 -5.00 17.51 16.73
CA LEU A 20 -3.94 18.49 16.52
C LEU A 20 -2.51 18.01 16.88
N PRO A 21 -2.26 17.28 17.99
CA PRO A 21 -0.96 16.73 18.30
C PRO A 21 -0.43 15.77 17.21
N TYR A 22 -1.32 14.98 16.62
CA TYR A 22 -0.96 14.05 15.55
C TYR A 22 -0.61 14.79 14.25
N PHE A 23 -1.35 15.87 13.91
CA PHE A 23 -1.01 16.70 12.75
C PHE A 23 0.41 17.26 12.87
N LYS A 24 0.77 17.77 14.05
CA LYS A 24 2.12 18.26 14.33
C LYS A 24 3.18 17.15 14.27
N GLN A 25 2.86 15.97 14.78
CA GLN A 25 3.77 14.82 14.79
C GLN A 25 4.09 14.32 13.37
N TRP A 26 3.09 14.30 12.50
CA TRP A 26 3.21 13.68 11.17
C TRP A 26 3.56 14.68 10.06
N CYS A 27 3.37 15.97 10.26
CA CYS A 27 3.70 17.00 9.27
C CYS A 27 5.18 16.90 8.86
N GLY A 28 5.45 16.89 7.55
CA GLY A 28 6.78 16.73 6.97
C GLY A 28 7.33 15.30 6.94
N LYS A 29 6.66 14.32 7.60
CA LYS A 29 7.10 12.92 7.62
C LYS A 29 6.64 12.19 6.37
N VAL A 30 7.47 11.23 5.92
CA VAL A 30 7.14 10.35 4.79
C VAL A 30 6.33 9.16 5.29
N VAL A 31 5.20 8.91 4.64
CA VAL A 31 4.34 7.75 4.87
C VAL A 31 4.12 7.03 3.55
N VAL A 32 4.44 5.75 3.51
CA VAL A 32 4.16 4.90 2.34
C VAL A 32 2.92 4.08 2.62
N VAL A 33 1.94 4.19 1.73
CA VAL A 33 0.66 3.47 1.80
C VAL A 33 0.60 2.48 0.65
N LYS A 34 0.51 1.20 0.97
CA LYS A 34 0.20 0.17 -0.02
C LYS A 34 -1.31 0.04 -0.14
N TYR A 35 -1.83 0.22 -1.34
CA TYR A 35 -3.25 0.14 -1.68
C TYR A 35 -3.52 -1.06 -2.60
N GLY A 36 -4.53 -1.87 -2.24
CA GLY A 36 -4.88 -3.04 -3.04
C GLY A 36 -6.01 -3.86 -2.41
N GLY A 37 -6.31 -5.00 -3.03
CA GLY A 37 -7.35 -5.90 -2.57
C GLY A 37 -8.77 -5.38 -2.79
N ASN A 38 -9.71 -5.75 -1.91
CA ASN A 38 -11.13 -5.43 -2.06
C ASN A 38 -11.44 -3.93 -1.97
N ALA A 39 -10.60 -3.14 -1.30
CA ALA A 39 -10.74 -1.68 -1.28
C ALA A 39 -10.67 -1.04 -2.68
N MET A 40 -10.08 -1.74 -3.66
CA MET A 40 -10.05 -1.29 -5.05
C MET A 40 -11.33 -1.65 -5.83
N LEU A 41 -12.12 -2.62 -5.36
CA LEU A 41 -13.29 -3.13 -6.06
C LEU A 41 -14.58 -2.40 -5.67
N ASN A 42 -14.63 -1.82 -4.48
CA ASN A 42 -15.75 -1.05 -3.99
C ASN A 42 -15.50 0.44 -4.22
N GLU A 43 -16.38 1.09 -4.96
CA GLU A 43 -16.21 2.50 -5.36
C GLU A 43 -16.25 3.45 -4.16
N GLU A 44 -17.13 3.21 -3.18
CA GLU A 44 -17.23 4.05 -1.97
C GLU A 44 -15.95 3.97 -1.12
N LEU A 45 -15.43 2.74 -0.93
CA LEU A 45 -14.17 2.54 -0.19
C LEU A 45 -12.98 3.16 -0.93
N LYS A 46 -12.95 3.05 -2.27
CA LYS A 46 -11.95 3.71 -3.10
C LYS A 46 -11.97 5.21 -2.90
N GLN A 47 -13.17 5.83 -2.96
CA GLN A 47 -13.33 7.26 -2.75
C GLN A 47 -12.88 7.68 -1.35
N ALA A 48 -13.25 6.94 -0.29
CA ALA A 48 -12.85 7.22 1.08
C ALA A 48 -11.32 7.15 1.27
N VAL A 49 -10.65 6.11 0.73
CA VAL A 49 -9.18 6.02 0.80
C VAL A 49 -8.51 7.19 0.08
N MET A 50 -9.01 7.60 -1.09
CA MET A 50 -8.42 8.74 -1.82
C MET A 50 -8.65 10.07 -1.08
N GLU A 51 -9.78 10.25 -0.41
CA GLU A 51 -10.02 11.39 0.50
C GLU A 51 -9.03 11.41 1.65
N ASP A 52 -8.79 10.26 2.28
CA ASP A 52 -7.79 10.13 3.35
C ASP A 52 -6.41 10.55 2.86
N ILE A 53 -5.96 10.04 1.71
CA ILE A 53 -4.66 10.36 1.11
C ILE A 53 -4.53 11.87 0.83
N VAL A 54 -5.58 12.50 0.28
CA VAL A 54 -5.58 13.95 0.01
C VAL A 54 -5.52 14.73 1.32
N LEU A 55 -6.29 14.35 2.34
CA LEU A 55 -6.26 15.00 3.65
C LEU A 55 -4.86 14.89 4.27
N LEU A 56 -4.26 13.69 4.29
CA LEU A 56 -2.89 13.49 4.79
C LEU A 56 -1.89 14.42 4.09
N SER A 57 -1.97 14.51 2.76
CA SER A 57 -1.11 15.41 1.98
C SER A 57 -1.38 16.89 2.30
N THR A 58 -2.63 17.29 2.46
CA THR A 58 -3.04 18.67 2.73
C THR A 58 -2.51 19.19 4.07
N ILE A 59 -2.43 18.33 5.09
CA ILE A 59 -1.85 18.68 6.40
C ILE A 59 -0.31 18.58 6.43
N GLY A 60 0.32 18.34 5.27
CA GLY A 60 1.77 18.37 5.11
C GLY A 60 2.48 17.02 5.30
N ILE A 61 1.76 15.90 5.35
CA ILE A 61 2.36 14.56 5.33
C ILE A 61 2.81 14.25 3.90
N LYS A 62 4.03 13.76 3.74
CA LYS A 62 4.60 13.33 2.46
C LYS A 62 4.14 11.90 2.14
N VAL A 63 3.01 11.74 1.45
CA VAL A 63 2.41 10.44 1.18
C VAL A 63 2.85 9.89 -0.17
N VAL A 64 3.30 8.64 -0.21
CA VAL A 64 3.49 7.84 -1.43
C VAL A 64 2.46 6.72 -1.45
N LEU A 65 1.66 6.65 -2.50
CA LEU A 65 0.68 5.59 -2.70
C LEU A 65 1.25 4.55 -3.66
N VAL A 66 1.42 3.31 -3.19
CA VAL A 66 1.86 2.19 -4.03
C VAL A 66 0.68 1.25 -4.24
N HIS A 67 0.34 0.95 -5.50
CA HIS A 67 -0.83 0.13 -5.78
C HIS A 67 -0.49 -1.13 -6.58
N GLY A 68 -1.23 -2.20 -6.29
CA GLY A 68 -1.35 -3.37 -7.14
C GLY A 68 -2.55 -3.25 -8.09
N GLY A 69 -3.05 -4.39 -8.59
CA GLY A 69 -4.21 -4.39 -9.50
C GLY A 69 -4.63 -5.79 -9.94
N GLY A 70 -4.41 -6.81 -9.10
CA GLY A 70 -4.73 -8.20 -9.42
C GLY A 70 -6.12 -8.41 -10.02
N PRO A 71 -7.20 -7.90 -9.40
CA PRO A 71 -8.55 -8.01 -9.93
C PRO A 71 -8.75 -7.40 -11.31
N GLU A 72 -8.19 -6.21 -11.56
CA GLU A 72 -8.32 -5.53 -12.85
C GLU A 72 -7.48 -6.24 -13.93
N ILE A 73 -6.32 -6.81 -13.57
CA ILE A 73 -5.54 -7.66 -14.47
C ILE A 73 -6.34 -8.91 -14.84
N ASN A 74 -6.99 -9.58 -13.87
CA ASN A 74 -7.83 -10.74 -14.14
C ASN A 74 -8.96 -10.42 -15.13
N LYS A 75 -9.68 -9.33 -14.90
CA LYS A 75 -10.74 -8.86 -15.79
C LYS A 75 -10.23 -8.58 -17.22
N MET A 76 -9.04 -8.05 -17.36
CA MET A 76 -8.47 -7.77 -18.68
C MET A 76 -8.00 -9.04 -19.36
N LEU A 77 -7.33 -9.96 -18.64
CA LEU A 77 -6.93 -11.27 -19.18
C LEU A 77 -8.16 -12.05 -19.68
N GLU A 78 -9.24 -12.09 -18.90
CA GLU A 78 -10.50 -12.71 -19.31
C GLU A 78 -11.06 -12.10 -20.61
N LYS A 79 -11.04 -10.77 -20.74
CA LYS A 79 -11.50 -10.07 -21.95
C LYS A 79 -10.69 -10.41 -23.20
N VAL A 80 -9.40 -10.71 -23.05
CA VAL A 80 -8.54 -11.14 -24.15
C VAL A 80 -8.48 -12.65 -24.30
N GLY A 81 -9.33 -13.40 -23.56
CA GLY A 81 -9.45 -14.86 -23.69
C GLY A 81 -8.32 -15.64 -23.01
N LYS A 82 -7.62 -15.03 -22.04
CA LYS A 82 -6.49 -15.65 -21.34
C LYS A 82 -6.80 -15.92 -19.87
N GLU A 83 -6.52 -17.15 -19.43
CA GLU A 83 -6.70 -17.54 -18.03
C GLU A 83 -5.57 -17.02 -17.12
N SER A 84 -5.96 -16.54 -15.94
CA SER A 84 -5.02 -16.18 -14.89
C SER A 84 -4.53 -17.42 -14.14
N LYS A 85 -3.21 -17.60 -14.05
CA LYS A 85 -2.58 -18.68 -13.29
C LYS A 85 -1.81 -18.12 -12.10
N PHE A 86 -1.87 -18.83 -10.96
CA PHE A 86 -1.19 -18.45 -9.73
C PHE A 86 -0.41 -19.63 -9.16
N VAL A 87 0.78 -19.36 -8.65
CA VAL A 87 1.63 -20.32 -7.93
C VAL A 87 2.06 -19.63 -6.63
N ASP A 88 1.81 -20.23 -5.49
CA ASP A 88 2.10 -19.68 -4.15
C ASP A 88 1.59 -18.23 -3.95
N GLY A 89 0.43 -17.91 -4.53
CA GLY A 89 -0.17 -16.57 -4.44
C GLY A 89 0.45 -15.52 -5.38
N LEU A 90 1.47 -15.87 -6.16
CA LEU A 90 2.07 -15.02 -7.19
C LEU A 90 1.49 -15.38 -8.57
N ARG A 91 1.26 -14.36 -9.39
CA ARG A 91 0.75 -14.56 -10.75
C ARG A 91 1.85 -15.09 -11.66
N TYR A 92 1.61 -16.26 -12.29
CA TYR A 92 2.43 -16.66 -13.42
C TYR A 92 2.27 -15.63 -14.54
N THR A 93 3.38 -15.06 -15.00
CA THR A 93 3.37 -13.90 -15.89
C THR A 93 4.25 -14.22 -17.10
N ASP A 94 3.66 -14.84 -18.14
CA ASP A 94 4.31 -14.98 -19.44
C ASP A 94 4.35 -13.62 -20.18
N GLU A 95 4.93 -13.59 -21.37
CA GLU A 95 5.13 -12.36 -22.15
C GLU A 95 3.82 -11.62 -22.42
N GLU A 96 2.80 -12.30 -22.94
CA GLU A 96 1.48 -11.70 -23.19
C GLU A 96 0.80 -11.22 -21.90
N THR A 97 0.93 -11.99 -20.81
CA THR A 97 0.43 -11.58 -19.50
C THR A 97 1.16 -10.33 -19.01
N MET A 98 2.48 -10.22 -19.26
CA MET A 98 3.25 -9.05 -18.87
C MET A 98 2.81 -7.79 -19.60
N GLU A 99 2.48 -7.90 -20.89
CA GLU A 99 1.89 -6.78 -21.66
C GLU A 99 0.57 -6.31 -21.04
N VAL A 100 -0.32 -7.24 -20.72
CA VAL A 100 -1.60 -6.93 -20.05
C VAL A 100 -1.35 -6.30 -18.66
N VAL A 101 -0.44 -6.85 -17.87
CA VAL A 101 -0.06 -6.31 -16.56
C VAL A 101 0.41 -4.87 -16.69
N GLN A 102 1.31 -4.60 -17.64
CA GLN A 102 1.81 -3.24 -17.87
C GLN A 102 0.69 -2.30 -18.28
N MET A 103 -0.13 -2.64 -19.30
CA MET A 103 -1.23 -1.80 -19.76
C MET A 103 -2.22 -1.48 -18.63
N VAL A 104 -2.60 -2.48 -17.84
CA VAL A 104 -3.58 -2.32 -16.76
C VAL A 104 -2.99 -1.50 -15.61
N LEU A 105 -1.80 -1.85 -15.12
CA LEU A 105 -1.24 -1.20 -13.95
C LEU A 105 -0.80 0.24 -14.26
N THR A 106 -0.08 0.47 -15.37
CA THR A 106 0.52 1.78 -15.64
C THR A 106 -0.42 2.73 -16.38
N GLY A 107 -1.22 2.20 -17.30
CA GLY A 107 -2.10 3.00 -18.14
C GLY A 107 -3.48 3.22 -17.53
N LYS A 108 -4.19 2.14 -17.17
CA LYS A 108 -5.56 2.23 -16.70
C LYS A 108 -5.61 2.59 -15.21
N LEU A 109 -5.23 1.67 -14.35
CA LEU A 109 -5.49 1.76 -12.91
C LEU A 109 -4.72 2.91 -12.23
N ASN A 110 -3.46 3.11 -12.61
CA ASN A 110 -2.67 4.22 -12.10
C ASN A 110 -3.33 5.57 -12.43
N LYS A 111 -3.80 5.74 -13.66
CA LYS A 111 -4.43 7.00 -14.10
C LYS A 111 -5.82 7.19 -13.50
N ASP A 112 -6.60 6.12 -13.33
CA ASP A 112 -7.88 6.18 -12.61
C ASP A 112 -7.70 6.70 -11.17
N ILE A 113 -6.70 6.19 -10.44
CA ILE A 113 -6.35 6.64 -9.08
C ILE A 113 -5.93 8.13 -9.09
N VAL A 114 -5.05 8.51 -10.01
CA VAL A 114 -4.60 9.91 -10.15
C VAL A 114 -5.78 10.84 -10.42
N CYS A 115 -6.69 10.46 -11.31
CA CYS A 115 -7.89 11.26 -11.61
C CYS A 115 -8.75 11.49 -10.36
N ILE A 116 -8.98 10.45 -9.55
CA ILE A 116 -9.77 10.58 -8.31
C ILE A 116 -9.08 11.52 -7.32
N LEU A 117 -7.76 11.36 -7.11
CA LEU A 117 -7.00 12.24 -6.22
C LEU A 117 -7.06 13.71 -6.66
N LEU A 118 -6.94 13.97 -7.98
CA LEU A 118 -7.06 15.33 -8.54
C LEU A 118 -8.47 15.90 -8.35
N GLN A 119 -9.53 15.10 -8.58
CA GLN A 119 -10.92 15.50 -8.37
C GLN A 119 -11.21 15.89 -6.91
N LYS A 120 -10.48 15.27 -5.96
CA LYS A 120 -10.57 15.59 -4.52
C LYS A 120 -9.62 16.73 -4.09
N GLY A 121 -8.98 17.42 -5.04
CA GLY A 121 -8.10 18.57 -4.78
C GLY A 121 -6.65 18.21 -4.43
N GLY A 122 -6.27 16.94 -4.50
CA GLY A 122 -4.88 16.51 -4.33
C GLY A 122 -4.01 16.87 -5.53
N LYS A 123 -2.69 16.95 -5.33
CA LYS A 123 -1.70 17.14 -6.40
C LYS A 123 -1.03 15.79 -6.69
N ALA A 124 -1.64 14.94 -7.50
CA ALA A 124 -1.15 13.59 -7.73
C ALA A 124 -0.37 13.46 -9.05
N VAL A 125 0.68 12.62 -9.04
CA VAL A 125 1.46 12.23 -10.21
C VAL A 125 1.57 10.71 -10.25
N GLY A 126 1.12 10.11 -11.38
CA GLY A 126 1.20 8.69 -11.59
C GLY A 126 2.52 8.27 -12.22
N LEU A 127 3.17 7.31 -11.60
CA LEU A 127 4.43 6.69 -12.01
C LEU A 127 4.29 5.17 -12.05
N SER A 128 5.18 4.53 -12.78
CA SER A 128 5.48 3.11 -12.63
C SER A 128 6.90 2.92 -12.08
N GLY A 129 7.24 1.73 -11.67
CA GLY A 129 8.62 1.45 -11.25
C GLY A 129 9.65 1.61 -12.38
N VAL A 130 9.21 1.63 -13.64
CA VAL A 130 10.08 1.87 -14.82
C VAL A 130 10.52 3.33 -14.89
N ASP A 131 9.64 4.28 -14.47
CA ASP A 131 9.90 5.70 -14.61
C ASP A 131 11.13 6.12 -13.80
N SER A 132 12.09 6.76 -14.48
CA SER A 132 13.39 7.13 -13.89
C SER A 132 14.19 5.96 -13.31
N GLY A 133 13.87 4.71 -13.70
CA GLY A 133 14.46 3.50 -13.12
C GLY A 133 14.16 3.34 -11.64
N LEU A 134 13.02 3.85 -11.16
CA LEU A 134 12.59 3.85 -9.76
C LEU A 134 12.70 2.46 -9.10
N LEU A 135 12.23 1.42 -9.80
CA LEU A 135 12.33 0.03 -9.36
C LEU A 135 13.16 -0.77 -10.38
N ARG A 136 14.25 -1.36 -9.89
CA ARG A 136 14.99 -2.38 -10.62
C ARG A 136 14.66 -3.76 -10.05
N ALA A 137 14.73 -4.78 -10.89
CA ALA A 137 14.42 -6.13 -10.49
C ALA A 137 15.28 -7.17 -11.22
N VAL A 138 15.50 -8.29 -10.56
CA VAL A 138 15.98 -9.53 -11.17
C VAL A 138 14.82 -10.50 -11.30
N LYS A 139 14.88 -11.39 -12.27
CA LYS A 139 13.90 -12.46 -12.41
C LYS A 139 13.90 -13.32 -11.14
N THR A 140 12.70 -13.63 -10.62
CA THR A 140 12.60 -14.56 -9.47
C THR A 140 13.19 -15.93 -9.81
N THR A 141 13.71 -16.62 -8.82
CA THR A 141 14.24 -17.98 -8.96
C THR A 141 13.14 -19.02 -9.22
N LYS A 142 11.88 -18.69 -8.96
CA LYS A 142 10.72 -19.52 -9.27
C LYS A 142 10.40 -19.45 -10.77
N ASP A 143 9.89 -20.54 -11.34
CA ASP A 143 9.42 -20.55 -12.74
C ASP A 143 8.05 -19.85 -12.85
N LEU A 144 8.06 -18.52 -12.83
CA LEU A 144 6.89 -17.67 -12.87
C LEU A 144 6.85 -16.69 -14.07
N GLY A 145 7.71 -16.92 -15.07
CA GLY A 145 7.85 -16.03 -16.24
C GLY A 145 8.49 -14.69 -15.86
N PHE A 146 7.82 -13.58 -16.20
CA PHE A 146 8.28 -12.21 -15.94
C PHE A 146 7.86 -11.68 -14.57
N VAL A 147 8.02 -12.48 -13.53
CA VAL A 147 7.91 -12.07 -12.14
C VAL A 147 9.29 -11.72 -11.61
N GLY A 148 9.43 -10.56 -10.98
CA GLY A 148 10.71 -10.06 -10.49
C GLY A 148 10.76 -9.86 -8.98
N GLU A 149 11.99 -9.86 -8.47
CA GLU A 149 12.34 -9.47 -7.11
C GLU A 149 13.04 -8.12 -7.15
N VAL A 150 12.51 -7.14 -6.39
CA VAL A 150 13.07 -5.78 -6.35
C VAL A 150 14.47 -5.83 -5.75
N THR A 151 15.43 -5.32 -6.50
CA THR A 151 16.84 -5.16 -6.10
C THR A 151 17.06 -3.77 -5.52
N PRO A 152 17.61 -2.77 -6.24
CA PRO A 152 17.62 -1.40 -5.75
C PRO A 152 16.29 -0.69 -6.01
N VAL A 153 16.00 0.29 -5.16
CA VAL A 153 15.02 1.35 -5.40
C VAL A 153 15.77 2.67 -5.54
N HIS A 154 15.51 3.41 -6.60
CA HIS A 154 16.09 4.74 -6.87
C HIS A 154 15.05 5.83 -6.56
N PRO A 155 14.99 6.34 -5.31
CA PRO A 155 13.87 7.15 -4.83
C PRO A 155 13.91 8.62 -5.25
N GLU A 156 14.90 9.07 -6.03
CA GLU A 156 15.17 10.47 -6.32
C GLU A 156 13.98 11.19 -6.94
N ILE A 157 13.25 10.52 -7.85
CA ILE A 157 12.04 11.09 -8.46
C ILE A 157 10.93 11.25 -7.43
N LEU A 158 10.76 10.29 -6.51
CA LEU A 158 9.76 10.38 -5.45
C LEU A 158 10.09 11.52 -4.48
N ILE A 159 11.36 11.66 -4.07
CA ILE A 159 11.81 12.74 -3.19
C ILE A 159 11.52 14.09 -3.83
N SER A 160 11.87 14.26 -5.12
CA SER A 160 11.64 15.49 -5.87
C SER A 160 10.15 15.86 -5.96
N LEU A 161 9.25 14.88 -6.11
CA LEU A 161 7.82 15.12 -6.16
C LEU A 161 7.25 15.46 -4.77
N LEU A 162 7.66 14.71 -3.73
CA LEU A 162 7.23 14.94 -2.35
C LEU A 162 7.64 16.33 -1.84
N ASP A 163 8.84 16.81 -2.20
CA ASP A 163 9.33 18.13 -1.79
C ASP A 163 8.55 19.28 -2.47
N LYS A 164 7.92 19.00 -3.60
CA LYS A 164 7.01 19.93 -4.29
C LYS A 164 5.55 19.78 -3.90
N GLY A 165 5.26 18.94 -2.90
CA GLY A 165 3.89 18.69 -2.39
C GLY A 165 3.02 17.86 -3.32
N PHE A 166 3.61 17.06 -4.23
CA PHE A 166 2.86 16.09 -5.00
C PHE A 166 2.67 14.79 -4.23
N ILE A 167 1.62 14.05 -4.60
CA ILE A 167 1.33 12.68 -4.14
C ILE A 167 1.78 11.73 -5.26
N PRO A 168 2.94 11.05 -5.14
CA PRO A 168 3.35 10.03 -6.10
C PRO A 168 2.43 8.80 -5.97
N VAL A 169 1.89 8.33 -7.09
CA VAL A 169 1.09 7.11 -7.22
C VAL A 169 1.89 6.11 -8.04
N VAL A 170 2.40 5.07 -7.42
CA VAL A 170 3.36 4.13 -8.02
C VAL A 170 2.70 2.79 -8.34
N SER A 171 2.74 2.40 -9.61
CA SER A 171 2.40 1.04 -10.04
C SER A 171 3.65 0.14 -10.07
N THR A 172 3.46 -1.16 -9.86
CA THR A 172 4.53 -2.10 -9.53
C THR A 172 5.03 -2.90 -10.73
N VAL A 173 5.34 -2.20 -11.80
CA VAL A 173 6.11 -2.71 -12.95
C VAL A 173 7.54 -2.22 -12.81
N ALA A 174 8.52 -3.13 -12.74
CA ALA A 174 9.93 -2.79 -12.61
C ALA A 174 10.69 -3.02 -13.91
N LEU A 175 11.83 -2.35 -14.04
CA LEU A 175 12.80 -2.55 -15.12
C LEU A 175 13.84 -3.57 -14.68
N GLY A 176 14.31 -4.42 -15.59
CA GLY A 176 15.44 -5.33 -15.34
C GLY A 176 16.70 -4.60 -14.92
N GLU A 177 17.64 -5.32 -14.30
CA GLU A 177 18.97 -4.79 -13.98
C GLU A 177 19.74 -4.44 -15.25
N GLN A 178 20.89 -3.78 -15.09
CA GLN A 178 21.72 -3.36 -16.21
C GLN A 178 22.09 -4.54 -17.12
N GLY A 179 21.73 -4.45 -18.40
CA GLY A 179 21.90 -5.51 -19.38
C GLY A 179 20.69 -6.44 -19.54
N ASP A 180 19.63 -6.22 -18.77
CA ASP A 180 18.35 -6.88 -18.92
C ASP A 180 17.26 -5.85 -19.27
N ASP A 181 16.82 -5.84 -20.51
CA ASP A 181 15.79 -4.92 -21.01
C ASP A 181 14.36 -5.39 -20.67
N SER A 182 14.21 -6.47 -19.93
CA SER A 182 12.92 -7.01 -19.53
C SER A 182 12.20 -6.11 -18.54
N ARG A 183 10.89 -6.22 -18.52
CA ARG A 183 10.02 -5.64 -17.50
C ARG A 183 9.46 -6.76 -16.63
N TYR A 184 9.33 -6.49 -15.36
CA TYR A 184 8.89 -7.46 -14.38
C TYR A 184 7.63 -7.01 -13.64
N ASN A 185 6.71 -7.94 -13.49
CA ASN A 185 5.57 -7.82 -12.58
C ASN A 185 6.05 -8.02 -11.14
N ILE A 186 5.90 -6.99 -10.31
CA ILE A 186 6.36 -7.02 -8.92
C ILE A 186 5.16 -7.11 -7.98
N ASN A 187 5.31 -7.91 -6.92
CA ASN A 187 4.33 -7.94 -5.84
C ASN A 187 4.24 -6.55 -5.17
N ALA A 188 3.03 -6.01 -5.04
CA ALA A 188 2.83 -4.65 -4.56
C ALA A 188 3.18 -4.47 -3.07
N ASP A 189 3.01 -5.50 -2.23
CA ASP A 189 3.39 -5.43 -0.82
C ASP A 189 4.91 -5.33 -0.70
N THR A 190 5.66 -6.13 -1.48
CA THR A 190 7.12 -6.12 -1.53
C THR A 190 7.66 -4.79 -2.09
N ALA A 191 7.10 -4.31 -3.20
CA ALA A 191 7.52 -3.03 -3.79
C ALA A 191 7.31 -1.87 -2.81
N ALA A 192 6.16 -1.82 -2.14
CA ALA A 192 5.84 -0.77 -1.19
C ALA A 192 6.78 -0.80 0.03
N ALA A 193 7.11 -1.98 0.56
CA ALA A 193 8.08 -2.13 1.66
C ALA A 193 9.46 -1.62 1.26
N LYS A 194 9.96 -1.99 0.06
CA LYS A 194 11.26 -1.54 -0.46
C LYS A 194 11.29 -0.03 -0.72
N ILE A 195 10.21 0.55 -1.25
CA ILE A 195 10.07 2.00 -1.41
C ILE A 195 10.09 2.70 -0.05
N ALA A 196 9.39 2.15 0.96
CA ALA A 196 9.38 2.72 2.31
C ALA A 196 10.79 2.75 2.93
N VAL A 197 11.57 1.69 2.74
CA VAL A 197 12.98 1.62 3.17
C VAL A 197 13.82 2.68 2.45
N ALA A 198 13.75 2.76 1.12
CA ALA A 198 14.56 3.68 0.32
C ALA A 198 14.25 5.16 0.65
N LEU A 199 13.00 5.48 0.98
CA LEU A 199 12.56 6.82 1.39
C LEU A 199 12.81 7.11 2.87
N LYS A 200 13.31 6.14 3.66
CA LYS A 200 13.41 6.24 5.13
C LYS A 200 12.08 6.69 5.74
N ALA A 201 10.99 6.05 5.29
CA ALA A 201 9.65 6.42 5.70
C ALA A 201 9.47 6.27 7.22
N GLU A 202 8.72 7.18 7.83
CA GLU A 202 8.39 7.12 9.27
C GLU A 202 7.33 6.05 9.56
N LYS A 203 6.51 5.72 8.56
CA LYS A 203 5.46 4.71 8.66
C LYS A 203 5.24 4.02 7.32
N PHE A 204 5.06 2.70 7.36
CA PHE A 204 4.59 1.90 6.24
C PHE A 204 3.22 1.32 6.58
N VAL A 205 2.20 1.57 5.76
CA VAL A 205 0.82 1.12 5.98
C VAL A 205 0.39 0.19 4.84
N GLN A 206 -0.06 -1.00 5.19
CA GLN A 206 -0.70 -1.93 4.27
C GLN A 206 -2.21 -1.89 4.45
N LEU A 207 -2.94 -1.34 3.46
CA LEU A 207 -4.39 -1.48 3.35
C LEU A 207 -4.71 -2.87 2.80
N THR A 208 -5.47 -3.64 3.57
CA THR A 208 -5.77 -5.04 3.29
C THR A 208 -7.27 -5.31 3.38
N ASN A 209 -7.67 -6.56 3.18
CA ASN A 209 -9.04 -7.05 3.38
C ASN A 209 -9.21 -7.82 4.69
N VAL A 210 -8.33 -7.61 5.64
CA VAL A 210 -8.40 -8.21 6.98
C VAL A 210 -8.14 -7.14 8.05
N PRO A 211 -8.73 -7.27 9.25
CA PRO A 211 -8.58 -6.25 10.31
C PRO A 211 -7.14 -6.06 10.79
N GLY A 212 -6.30 -7.06 10.62
CA GLY A 212 -4.95 -7.14 11.15
C GLY A 212 -4.64 -8.57 11.58
N VAL A 213 -3.73 -8.76 12.53
CA VAL A 213 -3.40 -10.07 13.11
C VAL A 213 -4.40 -10.40 14.21
N LEU A 214 -5.18 -11.46 14.04
CA LEU A 214 -6.15 -11.97 15.01
C LEU A 214 -5.57 -13.17 15.73
N ARG A 215 -5.79 -13.31 17.04
CA ARG A 215 -5.47 -14.56 17.77
C ARG A 215 -6.37 -15.71 17.34
N ASN A 216 -7.64 -15.40 17.05
CA ASN A 216 -8.60 -16.32 16.47
C ASN A 216 -9.21 -15.65 15.23
N ILE A 217 -9.05 -16.27 14.07
CA ILE A 217 -9.48 -15.71 12.77
C ILE A 217 -11.00 -15.50 12.69
N ASP A 218 -11.77 -16.28 13.45
CA ASP A 218 -13.23 -16.22 13.47
C ASP A 218 -13.77 -15.19 14.48
N ASP A 219 -12.88 -14.57 15.30
CA ASP A 219 -13.27 -13.60 16.32
C ASP A 219 -12.51 -12.27 16.16
N PRO A 220 -13.14 -11.26 15.54
CA PRO A 220 -12.54 -9.92 15.36
C PRO A 220 -12.14 -9.22 16.66
N SER A 221 -12.75 -9.58 17.80
CA SER A 221 -12.41 -8.99 19.10
C SER A 221 -11.01 -9.37 19.59
N THR A 222 -10.40 -10.41 18.97
CA THR A 222 -9.06 -10.92 19.30
C THR A 222 -7.94 -10.23 18.57
N LEU A 223 -8.21 -9.05 17.95
CA LEU A 223 -7.22 -8.25 17.23
C LEU A 223 -6.02 -7.89 18.12
N ILE A 224 -4.83 -8.24 17.66
CA ILE A 224 -3.58 -7.86 18.31
C ILE A 224 -3.18 -6.48 17.79
N LYS A 225 -3.42 -5.44 18.57
CA LYS A 225 -3.18 -4.05 18.14
C LYS A 225 -1.69 -3.71 17.98
N ARG A 226 -0.80 -4.32 18.80
CA ARG A 226 0.64 -4.03 18.81
C ARG A 226 1.43 -5.32 18.91
N ILE A 227 2.43 -5.47 18.05
CA ILE A 227 3.33 -6.62 18.04
C ILE A 227 4.77 -6.11 17.94
N GLU A 228 5.60 -6.49 18.89
CA GLU A 228 7.04 -6.30 18.77
C GLU A 228 7.61 -7.25 17.71
N LYS A 229 8.54 -6.79 16.89
CA LYS A 229 9.17 -7.62 15.84
C LYS A 229 9.75 -8.94 16.36
N THR A 230 10.24 -8.94 17.61
CA THR A 230 10.79 -10.12 18.29
C THR A 230 9.75 -11.21 18.55
N ALA A 231 8.47 -10.86 18.67
CA ALA A 231 7.37 -11.79 18.92
C ALA A 231 6.85 -12.48 17.65
N LEU A 232 7.19 -11.99 16.46
CA LEU A 232 6.65 -12.51 15.19
C LEU A 232 7.00 -13.97 14.95
N GLY A 233 8.22 -14.41 15.33
CA GLY A 233 8.64 -15.79 15.20
C GLY A 233 7.76 -16.75 16.00
N SER A 234 7.43 -16.40 17.24
CA SER A 234 6.56 -17.21 18.10
C SER A 234 5.11 -17.24 17.59
N LEU A 235 4.59 -16.10 17.07
CA LEU A 235 3.26 -16.02 16.49
C LEU A 235 3.13 -16.84 15.19
N LYS A 236 4.20 -16.95 14.39
CA LYS A 236 4.26 -17.88 13.25
C LYS A 236 4.29 -19.34 13.72
N ALA A 237 5.11 -19.66 14.71
CA ALA A 237 5.22 -21.03 15.24
C ALA A 237 3.95 -21.54 15.88
N THR A 238 3.15 -20.67 16.51
CA THR A 238 1.84 -21.01 17.11
C THR A 238 0.69 -21.01 16.11
N GLY A 239 0.92 -20.69 14.83
CA GLY A 239 -0.11 -20.66 13.78
C GLY A 239 -1.04 -19.43 13.81
N ILE A 240 -0.81 -18.46 14.71
CA ILE A 240 -1.56 -17.19 14.73
C ILE A 240 -1.28 -16.40 13.46
N ILE A 241 -0.03 -16.38 12.99
CA ILE A 241 0.35 -15.84 11.68
C ILE A 241 0.46 -17.01 10.72
N ALA A 242 -0.53 -17.17 9.84
CA ALA A 242 -0.63 -18.28 8.90
C ALA A 242 -1.14 -17.82 7.52
N GLY A 243 -1.02 -18.67 6.52
CA GLY A 243 -1.59 -18.47 5.18
C GLY A 243 -1.23 -17.11 4.58
N GLY A 244 -2.22 -16.39 4.06
CA GLY A 244 -2.05 -15.09 3.42
C GLY A 244 -1.56 -13.94 4.31
N MET A 245 -1.50 -14.14 5.65
CA MET A 245 -0.91 -13.16 6.57
C MET A 245 0.63 -13.23 6.55
N ILE A 246 1.23 -14.40 6.30
CA ILE A 246 2.68 -14.59 6.30
C ILE A 246 3.37 -13.59 5.35
N PRO A 247 3.05 -13.51 4.04
CA PRO A 247 3.73 -12.57 3.14
C PRO A 247 3.53 -11.10 3.53
N LYS A 248 2.41 -10.74 4.17
CA LYS A 248 2.19 -9.38 4.67
C LYS A 248 3.11 -9.03 5.83
N ILE A 249 3.25 -9.95 6.77
CA ILE A 249 4.20 -9.83 7.88
C ILE A 249 5.64 -9.80 7.39
N ASP A 250 5.99 -10.61 6.38
CA ASP A 250 7.35 -10.61 5.80
C ASP A 250 7.68 -9.25 5.16
N CYS A 251 6.72 -8.60 4.49
CA CYS A 251 6.89 -7.25 3.99
C CYS A 251 7.02 -6.21 5.12
N CYS A 252 6.27 -6.37 6.22
CA CYS A 252 6.45 -5.55 7.41
C CYS A 252 7.86 -5.72 7.99
N MET A 253 8.35 -6.95 8.10
CA MET A 253 9.71 -7.24 8.57
C MET A 253 10.77 -6.62 7.67
N THR A 254 10.64 -6.76 6.34
CA THR A 254 11.53 -6.12 5.38
C THR A 254 11.63 -4.61 5.62
N ALA A 255 10.50 -3.95 5.86
CA ALA A 255 10.48 -2.52 6.13
C ALA A 255 11.14 -2.16 7.48
N LEU A 256 10.84 -2.89 8.55
CA LEU A 256 11.42 -2.69 9.88
C LEU A 256 12.93 -2.93 9.91
N GLU A 257 13.41 -4.01 9.28
CA GLU A 257 14.83 -4.33 9.15
C GLU A 257 15.57 -3.29 8.30
N GLY A 258 14.89 -2.71 7.32
CA GLY A 258 15.39 -1.59 6.52
C GLY A 258 15.35 -0.23 7.21
N GLY A 259 14.92 -0.16 8.49
CA GLY A 259 14.96 1.06 9.31
C GLY A 259 13.66 1.87 9.35
N VAL A 260 12.55 1.37 8.78
CA VAL A 260 11.22 1.99 8.97
C VAL A 260 10.79 1.75 10.43
N PRO A 261 10.49 2.79 11.24
CA PRO A 261 10.28 2.60 12.68
C PRO A 261 9.03 1.78 13.03
N ARG A 262 8.00 1.83 12.17
CA ARG A 262 6.72 1.15 12.42
C ARG A 262 5.98 0.80 11.14
N THR A 263 5.36 -0.36 11.14
CA THR A 263 4.53 -0.84 10.04
C THR A 263 3.13 -1.19 10.53
N HIS A 264 2.13 -1.02 9.65
CA HIS A 264 0.74 -1.22 10.02
C HIS A 264 0.02 -2.07 8.98
N ILE A 265 -0.78 -3.01 9.46
CA ILE A 265 -1.74 -3.77 8.66
C ILE A 265 -3.12 -3.32 9.11
N ILE A 266 -3.89 -2.70 8.21
CA ILE A 266 -5.21 -2.15 8.52
C ILE A 266 -6.26 -2.60 7.51
N ASP A 267 -7.52 -2.60 7.95
CA ASP A 267 -8.65 -3.00 7.12
C ASP A 267 -9.07 -1.87 6.18
N GLY A 268 -8.78 -2.04 4.90
CA GLY A 268 -9.21 -1.11 3.86
C GLY A 268 -10.71 -1.17 3.53
N ARG A 269 -11.48 -2.08 4.16
CA ARG A 269 -12.94 -2.14 4.04
C ARG A 269 -13.65 -1.22 5.03
N VAL A 270 -12.93 -0.66 5.98
CA VAL A 270 -13.45 0.35 6.90
C VAL A 270 -13.22 1.73 6.27
N PRO A 271 -14.28 2.50 5.99
CA PRO A 271 -14.14 3.86 5.47
C PRO A 271 -13.27 4.72 6.40
N HIS A 272 -12.41 5.53 5.81
CA HIS A 272 -11.51 6.43 6.55
C HIS A 272 -10.58 5.74 7.56
N SER A 273 -10.24 4.48 7.29
CA SER A 273 -9.37 3.68 8.16
C SER A 273 -7.98 4.30 8.34
N LEU A 274 -7.44 4.95 7.31
CA LEU A 274 -6.16 5.66 7.39
C LEU A 274 -6.22 6.81 8.39
N LEU A 275 -7.29 7.58 8.42
CA LEU A 275 -7.41 8.72 9.35
C LEU A 275 -7.49 8.23 10.80
N ILE A 276 -8.27 7.17 11.06
CA ILE A 276 -8.38 6.59 12.40
C ILE A 276 -7.02 6.08 12.87
N GLU A 277 -6.25 5.41 12.00
CA GLU A 277 -4.93 4.88 12.32
C GLU A 277 -3.87 5.97 12.49
N MET A 278 -4.00 7.08 11.77
CA MET A 278 -3.03 8.16 11.81
C MET A 278 -3.28 9.18 12.93
N PHE A 279 -4.54 9.39 13.32
CA PHE A 279 -4.94 10.51 14.16
C PHE A 279 -5.69 10.11 15.43
N SER A 280 -5.57 8.84 15.85
CA SER A 280 -6.12 8.40 17.14
C SER A 280 -5.22 7.38 17.83
N ASP A 281 -5.30 7.34 19.17
CA ASP A 281 -4.65 6.31 19.99
C ASP A 281 -5.36 4.94 19.91
N ARG A 282 -6.58 4.94 19.37
CA ARG A 282 -7.42 3.73 19.33
C ARG A 282 -6.86 2.66 18.40
N GLY A 283 -6.29 3.09 17.26
CA GLY A 283 -5.82 2.21 16.19
C GLY A 283 -6.89 1.21 15.74
N ILE A 284 -6.97 0.90 14.48
CA ILE A 284 -7.96 -0.07 13.97
C ILE A 284 -7.34 -1.34 13.40
N GLY A 285 -6.02 -1.39 13.36
CA GLY A 285 -5.26 -2.50 12.81
C GLY A 285 -4.22 -3.06 13.76
N THR A 286 -3.22 -3.70 13.18
CA THR A 286 -2.04 -4.19 13.89
C THR A 286 -0.83 -3.34 13.53
N MET A 287 -0.22 -2.72 14.54
CA MET A 287 1.09 -2.06 14.44
C MET A 287 2.19 -3.07 14.77
N ILE A 288 3.26 -3.10 13.95
CA ILE A 288 4.46 -3.88 14.21
C ILE A 288 5.65 -2.91 14.31
N TYR A 289 6.51 -3.07 15.33
CA TYR A 289 7.60 -2.15 15.65
C TYR A 289 8.83 -2.86 16.24
#